data_87a288fef519c4ae46d01925cd56a9d5
#
_entry.id   87a288fef519c4ae46d01925cd56a9d5
#
_cell.length_a   1.000
_cell.length_b   1.000
_cell.length_c   1.000
_cell.angle_alpha   90.00
_cell.angle_beta   90.00
_cell.angle_gamma   90.00
#
_symmetry.space_group_name_H-M   'P 1'
#
loop_
_entity.id
_entity.type
_entity.pdbx_description
1 polymer ?
#
loop_
_entity_poly.entity_id
_entity_poly.type
_entity_poly.pdbx_seq_one_letter_code
_entity_poly.pdbx_strand_id
1 'polypeptide(L)'
;MSDWVVIESFPKYSVNRLGQVRRDSFDRLVKPQANQTNSVYVPLMRDGKLHQRSLALIVARAFLPEPVEPFDTPINLDGDRWNCKVENLMWRPRWFAIRYHHQFKEPYERPIKAPLRARDEKEVFPDSLSAACRYGLLERDVVMSIEHNTYAWPTYQIFERIQSIY
;
A
#
# COMPACT_ATOMS: atom_id res chain seq x y z
N MET A 1 9.10 -16.58 14.37
CA MET A 1 8.48 -15.85 15.49
C MET A 1 7.76 -14.63 14.93
N SER A 2 6.51 -14.42 15.30
CA SER A 2 5.82 -13.20 14.95
C SER A 2 6.35 -12.08 15.86
N ASP A 3 7.15 -11.18 15.32
CA ASP A 3 7.69 -10.06 16.08
C ASP A 3 6.55 -9.08 16.37
N TRP A 4 6.07 -9.10 17.60
CA TRP A 4 5.07 -8.18 18.09
C TRP A 4 5.72 -6.88 18.55
N VAL A 5 5.24 -5.76 18.02
CA VAL A 5 5.69 -4.42 18.37
C VAL A 5 4.57 -3.69 19.09
N VAL A 6 4.88 -3.10 20.24
CA VAL A 6 3.91 -2.30 21.01
C VAL A 6 3.49 -1.07 20.20
N ILE A 7 2.18 -0.81 20.17
CA ILE A 7 1.64 0.40 19.51
C ILE A 7 1.87 1.60 20.44
N GLU A 8 2.74 2.53 20.05
CA GLU A 8 3.20 3.64 20.88
C GLU A 8 2.05 4.42 21.56
N SER A 9 1.02 4.80 20.79
CA SER A 9 -0.13 5.53 21.31
C SER A 9 -1.13 4.66 22.10
N PHE A 10 -0.96 3.34 22.08
CA PHE A 10 -1.85 2.36 22.74
C PHE A 10 -1.02 1.23 23.37
N PRO A 11 -0.29 1.49 24.44
CA PRO A 11 0.73 0.57 24.99
C PRO A 11 0.21 -0.75 25.53
N LYS A 12 -1.12 -0.92 25.61
CA LYS A 12 -1.76 -2.21 25.96
C LYS A 12 -2.00 -3.12 24.75
N TYR A 13 -1.56 -2.68 23.57
CA TYR A 13 -1.76 -3.37 22.29
C TYR A 13 -0.44 -3.48 21.53
N SER A 14 -0.29 -4.60 20.82
CA SER A 14 0.84 -4.85 19.91
C SER A 14 0.34 -5.22 18.53
N VAL A 15 1.18 -4.97 17.53
CA VAL A 15 0.94 -5.30 16.13
C VAL A 15 2.08 -6.15 15.58
N ASN A 16 1.80 -7.03 14.63
CA ASN A 16 2.81 -7.82 13.93
C ASN A 16 2.89 -7.49 12.44
N ARG A 17 3.88 -8.04 11.76
CA ARG A 17 4.12 -7.81 10.32
C ARG A 17 3.00 -8.31 9.40
N LEU A 18 2.15 -9.21 9.89
CA LEU A 18 0.99 -9.74 9.15
C LEU A 18 -0.23 -8.81 9.24
N GLY A 19 -0.13 -7.70 9.98
CA GLY A 19 -1.26 -6.78 10.18
C GLY A 19 -2.24 -7.26 11.25
N GLN A 20 -1.83 -8.15 12.15
CA GLN A 20 -2.65 -8.55 13.27
C GLN A 20 -2.37 -7.65 14.47
N VAL A 21 -3.41 -7.23 15.16
CA VAL A 21 -3.34 -6.46 16.41
C VAL A 21 -3.85 -7.33 17.54
N ARG A 22 -3.16 -7.33 18.67
CA ARG A 22 -3.60 -8.05 19.89
C ARG A 22 -3.62 -7.13 21.10
N ARG A 23 -4.48 -7.44 22.05
CA ARG A 23 -4.45 -6.87 23.39
C ARG A 23 -3.56 -7.74 24.27
N ASP A 24 -2.42 -7.18 24.68
CA ASP A 24 -1.34 -7.96 25.33
C ASP A 24 -1.75 -8.64 26.62
N SER A 25 -2.53 -7.96 27.48
CA SER A 25 -2.95 -8.51 28.79
C SER A 25 -3.82 -9.76 28.70
N PHE A 26 -4.45 -10.02 27.56
CA PHE A 26 -5.35 -11.18 27.37
C PHE A 26 -4.90 -12.07 26.19
N ASP A 27 -3.79 -11.77 25.55
CA ASP A 27 -3.31 -12.43 24.33
C ASP A 27 -4.42 -12.62 23.28
N ARG A 28 -5.31 -11.61 23.17
CA ARG A 28 -6.50 -11.65 22.32
C ARG A 28 -6.35 -10.77 21.11
N LEU A 29 -6.56 -11.35 19.91
CA LEU A 29 -6.59 -10.60 18.67
C LEU A 29 -7.78 -9.64 18.62
N VAL A 30 -7.49 -8.42 18.14
CA VAL A 30 -8.50 -7.39 17.86
C VAL A 30 -8.98 -7.56 16.44
N LYS A 31 -10.29 -7.74 16.27
CA LYS A 31 -10.88 -7.92 14.93
C LYS A 31 -10.94 -6.58 14.19
N PRO A 32 -10.32 -6.46 13.00
CA PRO A 32 -10.47 -5.28 12.15
C PRO A 32 -11.91 -5.11 11.65
N GLN A 33 -12.26 -3.86 11.36
CA GLN A 33 -13.57 -3.48 10.82
C GLN A 33 -13.37 -2.52 9.64
N ALA A 34 -14.35 -2.42 8.75
CA ALA A 34 -14.35 -1.43 7.67
C ALA A 34 -15.51 -0.45 7.87
N ASN A 35 -15.26 0.81 7.50
CA ASN A 35 -16.30 1.83 7.43
C ASN A 35 -16.97 1.85 6.05
N GLN A 36 -17.94 2.76 5.86
CA GLN A 36 -18.68 2.91 4.59
C GLN A 36 -17.77 3.25 3.39
N THR A 37 -16.62 3.86 3.63
CA THR A 37 -15.63 4.18 2.59
C THR A 37 -14.61 3.06 2.36
N ASN A 38 -14.86 1.88 2.93
CA ASN A 38 -13.98 0.72 2.88
C ASN A 38 -12.58 0.96 3.49
N SER A 39 -12.47 1.92 4.40
CA SER A 39 -11.25 2.11 5.19
C SER A 39 -11.23 1.13 6.35
N VAL A 40 -10.16 0.33 6.45
CA VAL A 40 -10.02 -0.69 7.48
C VAL A 40 -9.38 -0.09 8.73
N TYR A 41 -9.99 -0.33 9.87
CA TYR A 41 -9.55 0.18 11.16
C TYR A 41 -9.65 -0.89 12.26
N VAL A 42 -8.98 -0.65 13.36
CA VAL A 42 -9.10 -1.44 14.58
C VAL A 42 -9.63 -0.58 15.73
N PRO A 43 -10.59 -1.09 16.53
CA PRO A 43 -11.06 -0.42 17.73
C PRO A 43 -10.09 -0.66 18.89
N LEU A 44 -9.50 0.41 19.43
CA LEU A 44 -8.54 0.36 20.54
C LEU A 44 -9.04 1.19 21.71
N MET A 45 -8.93 0.64 22.91
CA MET A 45 -9.33 1.33 24.15
C MET A 45 -8.14 2.07 24.79
N ARG A 46 -8.33 3.34 25.11
CA ARG A 46 -7.39 4.12 25.92
C ARG A 46 -8.17 5.06 26.85
N ASP A 47 -7.81 5.09 28.11
CA ASP A 47 -8.42 5.96 29.13
C ASP A 47 -9.96 5.85 29.18
N GLY A 48 -10.47 4.60 29.09
CA GLY A 48 -11.91 4.32 29.09
C GLY A 48 -12.66 4.71 27.81
N LYS A 49 -11.96 5.22 26.78
CA LYS A 49 -12.55 5.64 25.51
C LYS A 49 -12.12 4.73 24.36
N LEU A 50 -13.07 4.48 23.46
CA LEU A 50 -12.82 3.72 22.23
C LEU A 50 -12.28 4.64 21.14
N HIS A 51 -11.18 4.25 20.52
CA HIS A 51 -10.55 4.94 19.40
C HIS A 51 -10.49 4.02 18.18
N GLN A 52 -10.94 4.50 17.04
CA GLN A 52 -10.76 3.83 15.77
C GLN A 52 -9.44 4.29 15.14
N ARG A 53 -8.56 3.34 14.81
CA ARG A 53 -7.25 3.64 14.21
C ARG A 53 -7.04 2.84 12.95
N SER A 54 -6.53 3.49 11.90
CA SER A 54 -6.21 2.84 10.64
C SER A 54 -5.23 1.69 10.84
N LEU A 55 -5.61 0.49 10.43
CA LEU A 55 -4.76 -0.69 10.54
C LEU A 55 -3.50 -0.55 9.68
N ALA A 56 -3.65 -0.10 8.43
CA ALA A 56 -2.50 0.13 7.55
C ALA A 56 -1.51 1.13 8.15
N LEU A 57 -2.01 2.22 8.77
CA LEU A 57 -1.15 3.22 9.39
C LEU A 57 -0.40 2.68 10.62
N ILE A 58 -1.06 1.85 11.44
CA ILE A 58 -0.44 1.20 12.60
C ILE A 58 0.71 0.31 12.13
N VAL A 59 0.47 -0.56 11.14
CA VAL A 59 1.50 -1.47 10.61
C VAL A 59 2.64 -0.69 9.95
N ALA A 60 2.31 0.31 9.13
CA ALA A 60 3.30 1.11 8.44
C ALA A 60 4.23 1.84 9.42
N ARG A 61 3.69 2.45 10.48
CA ARG A 61 4.50 3.12 11.51
C ARG A 61 5.36 2.16 12.33
N ALA A 62 4.90 0.94 12.54
CA ALA A 62 5.66 -0.05 13.31
C ALA A 62 6.82 -0.67 12.52
N PHE A 63 6.71 -0.82 11.21
CA PHE A 63 7.60 -1.66 10.43
C PHE A 63 8.21 -1.02 9.18
N LEU A 64 7.63 0.02 8.61
CA LEU A 64 8.24 0.76 7.52
C LEU A 64 9.24 1.80 8.05
N PRO A 65 10.19 2.26 7.22
CA PRO A 65 11.02 3.40 7.57
C PRO A 65 10.19 4.62 7.98
N GLU A 66 10.76 5.49 8.81
CA GLU A 66 10.10 6.72 9.24
C GLU A 66 9.58 7.51 8.03
N PRO A 67 8.29 7.91 8.04
CA PRO A 67 7.73 8.65 6.93
C PRO A 67 8.34 10.04 6.83
N VAL A 68 8.60 10.48 5.60
CA VAL A 68 9.06 11.84 5.29
C VAL A 68 7.94 12.59 4.61
N GLU A 69 7.54 13.73 5.17
CA GLU A 69 6.49 14.56 4.59
C GLU A 69 6.83 14.97 3.14
N PRO A 70 5.91 14.90 2.21
CA PRO A 70 4.49 14.55 2.32
C PRO A 70 4.14 13.05 2.18
N PHE A 71 5.14 12.14 2.21
CA PHE A 71 4.99 10.69 2.04
C PHE A 71 4.65 10.01 3.37
N ASP A 72 3.50 10.34 3.95
CA ASP A 72 3.08 9.97 5.30
C ASP A 72 1.78 9.14 5.36
N THR A 73 1.26 8.75 4.19
CA THR A 73 0.02 7.98 4.07
C THR A 73 0.31 6.62 3.44
N PRO A 74 -0.06 5.51 4.10
CA PRO A 74 0.19 4.18 3.54
C PRO A 74 -0.82 3.85 2.43
N ILE A 75 -0.33 3.21 1.37
CA ILE A 75 -1.15 2.56 0.35
C ILE A 75 -1.03 1.04 0.48
N ASN A 76 -2.09 0.32 0.09
CA ASN A 76 -2.08 -1.13 -0.06
C ASN A 76 -1.76 -1.45 -1.53
N LEU A 77 -0.59 -2.02 -1.80
CA LEU A 77 -0.05 -2.17 -3.16
C LEU A 77 -0.97 -2.97 -4.09
N ASP A 78 -1.63 -4.01 -3.59
CA ASP A 78 -2.60 -4.82 -4.33
C ASP A 78 -4.01 -4.20 -4.43
N GLY A 79 -4.24 -3.04 -3.81
CA GLY A 79 -5.53 -2.36 -3.73
C GLY A 79 -6.50 -2.94 -2.71
N ASP A 80 -6.19 -4.07 -2.09
CA ASP A 80 -7.00 -4.65 -1.02
C ASP A 80 -6.70 -3.95 0.33
N ARG A 81 -7.66 -3.15 0.80
CA ARG A 81 -7.57 -2.40 2.05
C ARG A 81 -7.48 -3.31 3.29
N TRP A 82 -7.89 -4.58 3.18
CA TRP A 82 -7.78 -5.57 4.23
C TRP A 82 -6.41 -6.22 4.32
N ASN A 83 -5.65 -6.23 3.24
CA ASN A 83 -4.29 -6.75 3.21
C ASN A 83 -3.30 -5.71 3.75
N CYS A 84 -3.19 -5.65 5.07
CA CYS A 84 -2.28 -4.75 5.78
C CYS A 84 -0.96 -5.43 6.20
N LYS A 85 -0.54 -6.48 5.49
CA LYS A 85 0.81 -7.03 5.66
C LYS A 85 1.86 -5.99 5.28
N VAL A 86 2.98 -5.95 6.00
CA VAL A 86 4.01 -4.91 5.82
C VAL A 86 4.55 -4.86 4.39
N GLU A 87 4.73 -6.02 3.73
CA GLU A 87 5.20 -6.12 2.34
C GLU A 87 4.22 -5.57 1.31
N ASN A 88 2.94 -5.40 1.69
CA ASN A 88 1.90 -4.82 0.85
C ASN A 88 1.67 -3.32 1.13
N LEU A 89 2.48 -2.70 1.96
CA LEU A 89 2.34 -1.29 2.33
C LEU A 89 3.51 -0.45 1.83
N MET A 90 3.20 0.77 1.43
CA MET A 90 4.19 1.76 0.99
C MET A 90 3.71 3.17 1.32
N TRP A 91 4.64 4.05 1.71
CA TRP A 91 4.34 5.45 1.95
C TRP A 91 4.12 6.23 0.65
N ARG A 92 3.03 7.01 0.60
CA ARG A 92 2.73 7.96 -0.48
C ARG A 92 2.10 9.22 0.11
N PRO A 93 2.09 10.34 -0.62
CA PRO A 93 1.31 11.51 -0.20
C PRO A 93 -0.18 11.19 -0.17
N ARG A 94 -0.90 11.82 0.73
CA ARG A 94 -2.34 11.57 0.92
C ARG A 94 -3.17 11.71 -0.37
N TRP A 95 -2.93 12.75 -1.15
CA TRP A 95 -3.65 12.97 -2.41
C TRP A 95 -3.38 11.84 -3.42
N PHE A 96 -2.16 11.31 -3.44
CA PHE A 96 -1.80 10.17 -4.29
C PHE A 96 -2.45 8.88 -3.78
N ALA A 97 -2.44 8.63 -2.48
CA ALA A 97 -3.07 7.46 -1.87
C ALA A 97 -4.56 7.35 -2.21
N ILE A 98 -5.28 8.47 -2.24
CA ILE A 98 -6.68 8.52 -2.66
C ILE A 98 -6.83 8.05 -4.11
N ARG A 99 -6.01 8.57 -5.03
CA ARG A 99 -6.02 8.18 -6.45
C ARG A 99 -5.59 6.72 -6.64
N TYR A 100 -4.59 6.29 -5.87
CA TYR A 100 -4.08 4.92 -5.94
C TYR A 100 -5.17 3.90 -5.63
N HIS A 101 -5.87 4.07 -4.53
CA HIS A 101 -6.97 3.16 -4.18
C HIS A 101 -8.17 3.29 -5.12
N HIS A 102 -8.40 4.47 -5.67
CA HIS A 102 -9.50 4.71 -6.62
C HIS A 102 -9.31 3.95 -7.94
N GLN A 103 -8.07 3.79 -8.43
CA GLN A 103 -7.80 3.08 -9.68
C GLN A 103 -8.28 1.60 -9.69
N PHE A 104 -8.43 0.97 -8.51
CA PHE A 104 -8.96 -0.39 -8.40
C PHE A 104 -10.49 -0.44 -8.47
N LYS A 105 -11.17 0.68 -8.23
CA LYS A 105 -12.63 0.83 -8.39
C LYS A 105 -12.99 1.25 -9.80
N GLU A 106 -12.25 2.18 -10.35
CA GLU A 106 -12.38 2.71 -11.70
C GLU A 106 -11.07 2.47 -12.45
N PRO A 107 -10.92 1.31 -13.12
CA PRO A 107 -9.71 0.96 -13.86
C PRO A 107 -9.40 1.96 -14.97
N TYR A 108 -8.12 2.12 -15.28
CA TYR A 108 -7.67 2.99 -16.38
C TYR A 108 -8.22 2.50 -17.73
N GLU A 109 -8.73 3.42 -18.54
CA GLU A 109 -9.45 3.10 -19.78
C GLU A 109 -8.58 2.45 -20.87
N ARG A 110 -7.27 2.73 -20.86
CA ARG A 110 -6.32 2.26 -21.90
C ARG A 110 -5.16 1.49 -21.31
N PRO A 111 -5.41 0.37 -20.58
CA PRO A 111 -4.35 -0.42 -20.01
C PRO A 111 -3.50 -1.09 -21.08
N ILE A 112 -2.22 -1.32 -20.78
CA ILE A 112 -1.34 -2.13 -21.64
C ILE A 112 -1.43 -3.59 -21.15
N LYS A 113 -1.95 -4.48 -21.99
CA LYS A 113 -2.08 -5.92 -21.76
C LYS A 113 -0.99 -6.70 -22.50
N ALA A 114 0.26 -6.28 -22.36
CA ALA A 114 1.42 -6.88 -22.97
C ALA A 114 2.64 -6.78 -22.04
N PRO A 115 3.63 -7.67 -22.15
CA PRO A 115 4.81 -7.64 -21.30
C PRO A 115 5.56 -6.29 -21.37
N LEU A 116 5.92 -5.78 -20.21
CA LEU A 116 6.65 -4.54 -20.03
C LEU A 116 7.59 -4.60 -18.83
N ARG A 117 8.51 -3.66 -18.74
CA ARG A 117 9.42 -3.51 -17.59
C ARG A 117 9.79 -2.05 -17.37
N ALA A 118 10.34 -1.74 -16.22
CA ALA A 118 11.11 -0.51 -16.04
C ALA A 118 12.43 -0.64 -16.83
N ARG A 119 12.81 0.41 -17.55
CA ARG A 119 13.94 0.38 -18.53
C ARG A 119 15.25 -0.16 -17.96
N ASP A 120 15.57 0.22 -16.73
CA ASP A 120 16.84 -0.13 -16.10
C ASP A 120 16.74 -1.35 -15.18
N GLU A 121 15.61 -2.07 -15.24
CA GLU A 121 15.36 -3.23 -14.39
C GLU A 121 15.09 -4.50 -15.20
N LYS A 122 15.34 -5.65 -14.57
CA LYS A 122 15.17 -6.96 -15.22
C LYS A 122 13.77 -7.55 -15.02
N GLU A 123 13.05 -7.09 -13.99
CA GLU A 123 11.73 -7.63 -13.67
C GLU A 123 10.73 -7.29 -14.76
N VAL A 124 10.04 -8.33 -15.25
CA VAL A 124 9.06 -8.24 -16.33
C VAL A 124 7.65 -8.39 -15.77
N PHE A 125 6.75 -7.53 -16.19
CA PHE A 125 5.35 -7.54 -15.79
C PHE A 125 4.45 -7.92 -16.97
N PRO A 126 3.38 -8.69 -16.74
CA PRO A 126 2.46 -9.12 -17.81
C PRO A 126 1.61 -7.96 -18.35
N ASP A 127 1.41 -6.90 -17.56
CA ASP A 127 0.58 -5.75 -17.90
C ASP A 127 0.95 -4.51 -17.08
N SER A 128 0.36 -3.36 -17.46
CA SER A 128 0.61 -2.07 -16.82
C SER A 128 0.14 -1.98 -15.36
N LEU A 129 -0.95 -2.68 -15.00
CA LEU A 129 -1.45 -2.68 -13.63
C LEU A 129 -0.50 -3.45 -12.69
N SER A 130 0.00 -4.60 -13.13
CA SER A 130 0.97 -5.38 -12.35
C SER A 130 2.24 -4.58 -12.06
N ALA A 131 2.76 -3.85 -13.05
CA ALA A 131 3.89 -2.95 -12.85
C ALA A 131 3.55 -1.80 -11.90
N ALA A 132 2.38 -1.18 -12.04
CA ALA A 132 1.92 -0.13 -11.14
C ALA A 132 1.83 -0.62 -9.69
N CYS A 133 1.25 -1.80 -9.45
CA CYS A 133 1.15 -2.40 -8.12
C CYS A 133 2.54 -2.69 -7.51
N ARG A 134 3.47 -3.20 -8.32
CA ARG A 134 4.83 -3.52 -7.84
C ARG A 134 5.56 -2.30 -7.29
N TYR A 135 5.43 -1.15 -7.94
CA TYR A 135 6.13 0.07 -7.59
C TYR A 135 5.26 1.10 -6.83
N GLY A 136 4.00 0.80 -6.58
CA GLY A 136 3.06 1.71 -5.93
C GLY A 136 2.81 2.98 -6.76
N LEU A 137 2.56 2.80 -8.07
CA LEU A 137 2.30 3.84 -9.05
C LEU A 137 0.84 3.84 -9.52
N LEU A 138 0.42 4.90 -10.17
CA LEU A 138 -0.83 4.89 -10.92
C LEU A 138 -0.61 4.16 -12.26
N GLU A 139 -1.51 3.27 -12.64
CA GLU A 139 -1.44 2.56 -13.92
C GLU A 139 -1.38 3.51 -15.11
N ARG A 140 -2.15 4.62 -15.03
CA ARG A 140 -2.09 5.70 -16.00
C ARG A 140 -0.66 6.21 -16.23
N ASP A 141 0.10 6.43 -15.15
CA ASP A 141 1.44 7.00 -15.26
C ASP A 141 2.44 6.00 -15.85
N VAL A 142 2.26 4.70 -15.60
CA VAL A 142 3.02 3.63 -16.26
C VAL A 142 2.73 3.62 -17.77
N VAL A 143 1.47 3.71 -18.18
CA VAL A 143 1.07 3.76 -19.59
C VAL A 143 1.61 5.03 -20.28
N MET A 144 1.43 6.18 -19.63
CA MET A 144 1.94 7.47 -20.14
C MET A 144 3.46 7.47 -20.27
N SER A 145 4.15 6.83 -19.34
CA SER A 145 5.61 6.66 -19.42
C SER A 145 6.04 5.92 -20.71
N ILE A 146 5.31 4.87 -21.08
CA ILE A 146 5.59 4.10 -22.30
C ILE A 146 5.23 4.88 -23.56
N GLU A 147 4.04 5.52 -23.58
CA GLU A 147 3.53 6.23 -24.77
C GLU A 147 4.32 7.48 -25.09
N HIS A 148 4.79 8.21 -24.08
CA HIS A 148 5.44 9.52 -24.23
C HIS A 148 6.90 9.55 -23.78
N ASN A 149 7.48 8.42 -23.40
CA ASN A 149 8.85 8.33 -22.89
C ASN A 149 9.11 9.30 -21.73
N THR A 150 8.17 9.38 -20.80
CA THR A 150 8.21 10.26 -19.63
C THR A 150 8.45 9.48 -18.34
N TYR A 151 8.84 10.17 -17.28
CA TYR A 151 9.01 9.57 -15.97
C TYR A 151 7.67 9.30 -15.28
N ALA A 152 7.52 8.13 -14.66
CA ALA A 152 6.41 7.82 -13.76
C ALA A 152 6.73 8.36 -12.35
N TRP A 153 5.90 9.26 -11.85
CA TRP A 153 6.05 9.80 -10.50
C TRP A 153 5.47 8.84 -9.45
N PRO A 154 6.04 8.69 -8.26
CA PRO A 154 7.19 9.40 -7.67
C PRO A 154 8.53 8.68 -7.81
N THR A 155 8.61 7.57 -8.51
CA THR A 155 9.82 6.76 -8.61
C THR A 155 10.78 7.22 -9.71
N TYR A 156 10.29 8.07 -10.61
CA TYR A 156 11.04 8.57 -11.78
C TYR A 156 11.53 7.47 -12.73
N GLN A 157 10.88 6.31 -12.70
CA GLN A 157 11.16 5.23 -13.63
C GLN A 157 10.55 5.54 -15.01
N ILE A 158 11.22 5.07 -16.07
CA ILE A 158 10.69 5.03 -17.42
C ILE A 158 10.37 3.57 -17.73
N PHE A 159 9.17 3.33 -18.24
CA PHE A 159 8.72 2.00 -18.63
C PHE A 159 8.83 1.79 -20.13
N GLU A 160 9.01 0.53 -20.54
CA GLU A 160 9.10 0.13 -21.96
C GLU A 160 8.39 -1.19 -22.19
N ARG A 161 7.85 -1.38 -23.40
CA ARG A 161 7.33 -2.68 -23.85
C ARG A 161 8.50 -3.58 -24.18
N ILE A 162 8.37 -4.86 -23.83
CA ILE A 162 9.32 -5.87 -24.27
C ILE A 162 8.92 -6.28 -25.69
N GLN A 163 9.80 -6.00 -26.65
CA GLN A 163 9.62 -6.50 -28.02
C GLN A 163 9.85 -7.99 -28.01
N SER A 164 8.87 -8.76 -28.50
CA SER A 164 9.08 -10.19 -28.79
C SER A 164 10.12 -10.28 -29.90
N ILE A 165 11.28 -10.80 -29.59
CA ILE A 165 12.25 -11.19 -30.61
C ILE A 165 11.72 -12.49 -31.21
N TYR A 166 11.05 -12.40 -32.34
CA TYR A 166 10.77 -13.54 -33.20
C TYR A 166 11.79 -13.54 -34.33
#